data_0200cf74930b2f6043ef304e3b42c9f4
#
_entry.id   0200cf74930b2f6043ef304e3b42c9f4
#
_cell.length_a   1.000
_cell.length_b   1.000
_cell.length_c   1.000
_cell.angle_alpha   90.00
_cell.angle_beta   90.00
_cell.angle_gamma   90.00
#
_symmetry.space_group_name_H-M   'P 1'
#
loop_
_entity.id
_entity.type
_entity.pdbx_description
1 polymer ?
#
loop_
_entity_poly.entity_id
_entity_poly.type
_entity_poly.pdbx_seq_one_letter_code
_entity_poly.pdbx_strand_id
1 'polypeptide(L)'
;MADTIVSAEAIVEVDTNEGDSTLGDDISTSSTSVVSSVLQYEWKHGRRYHSYHAGTYNFPNDEREQDRLDMIHHVFYRLLQDRLFLAPIDPNHGLRVLDIGTGTGVWPVDLGDQFPGASLILGNDLSPIQPRFVPPNVKFIIDDVEQQWTESQPFDYTHCRYMAGSIRNWSRLIQQCFENLKPGGWLELQESANTLYSEDNSLKPDNAMVKMMDGLMEACEKIGRTMNPAPSMKGWVEAAGFVNINQRRFKLPIGGWPKDPRLKEIGIFMGINFVEGVEAFTVALFKDVLGWTQDEVQVLNAKVRESVRRRDAHPLFDFLRLPGQKMTLHGSYTSLLQGALTLGGQEWHGLVGSRICMPRFWPLYWVAGEAAAHY
;
A
#
# COMPACT_ATOMS: atom_id res chain seq x y z
N MET A 1 14.66 -27.98 1.33
CA MET A 1 13.40 -28.25 2.06
C MET A 1 12.40 -27.24 1.50
N ALA A 2 11.28 -27.71 0.98
CA ALA A 2 10.27 -26.80 0.44
C ALA A 2 9.60 -26.11 1.63
N ASP A 3 9.83 -24.79 1.80
CA ASP A 3 9.13 -23.99 2.78
C ASP A 3 7.65 -23.95 2.38
N THR A 4 6.84 -24.61 3.17
CA THR A 4 5.38 -24.59 3.00
C THR A 4 4.89 -23.20 3.32
N ILE A 5 4.52 -22.44 2.28
CA ILE A 5 3.78 -21.19 2.46
C ILE A 5 2.47 -21.56 3.13
N VAL A 6 2.23 -21.09 4.36
CA VAL A 6 0.92 -21.21 4.99
C VAL A 6 -0.05 -20.40 4.12
N SER A 7 -0.79 -21.08 3.26
CA SER A 7 -1.77 -20.44 2.38
C SER A 7 -2.89 -19.87 3.24
N ALA A 8 -3.54 -18.79 2.78
CA ALA A 8 -4.69 -18.23 3.48
C ALA A 8 -5.89 -19.20 3.58
N GLU A 9 -5.78 -20.38 2.96
CA GLU A 9 -6.79 -21.45 3.02
C GLU A 9 -6.62 -22.36 4.26
N ALA A 10 -5.40 -22.41 4.86
CA ALA A 10 -5.18 -23.18 6.07
C ALA A 10 -5.72 -22.48 7.31
N ILE A 11 -6.35 -23.23 8.21
CA ILE A 11 -6.77 -22.73 9.53
C ILE A 11 -5.53 -22.46 10.38
N VAL A 12 -5.48 -21.31 11.07
CA VAL A 12 -4.39 -20.98 11.99
C VAL A 12 -4.64 -21.68 13.33
N GLU A 13 -3.77 -22.61 13.70
CA GLU A 13 -3.87 -23.35 14.96
C GLU A 13 -3.50 -22.46 16.16
N VAL A 14 -4.29 -22.58 17.24
CA VAL A 14 -4.07 -21.87 18.52
C VAL A 14 -3.02 -22.62 19.35
N ASP A 15 -2.07 -21.88 19.96
CA ASP A 15 -1.16 -22.43 20.94
C ASP A 15 -1.84 -22.53 22.32
N THR A 16 -2.00 -23.76 22.78
CA THR A 16 -2.60 -24.07 24.10
C THR A 16 -1.56 -24.22 25.22
N ASN A 17 -0.27 -24.10 24.91
CA ASN A 17 0.80 -24.19 25.90
C ASN A 17 1.22 -22.76 26.34
N GLU A 18 0.82 -22.36 27.53
CA GLU A 18 1.22 -21.09 28.12
C GLU A 18 2.61 -21.19 28.76
N GLY A 19 3.58 -20.53 28.17
CA GLY A 19 4.87 -20.21 28.74
C GLY A 19 5.12 -18.71 28.65
N ASP A 20 5.13 -18.03 29.80
CA ASP A 20 5.33 -16.59 29.95
C ASP A 20 6.71 -16.16 29.42
N SER A 21 6.74 -15.12 28.57
CA SER A 21 7.97 -14.36 28.29
C SER A 21 7.66 -12.87 28.15
N THR A 22 7.98 -12.15 29.19
CA THR A 22 8.01 -10.69 29.28
C THR A 22 9.10 -10.12 28.38
N LEU A 23 8.72 -9.19 27.49
CA LEU A 23 9.66 -8.27 26.83
C LEU A 23 9.72 -6.97 27.61
N GLY A 24 10.94 -6.64 28.09
CA GLY A 24 11.23 -5.46 28.89
C GLY A 24 11.41 -4.19 28.05
N ASP A 25 11.18 -3.06 28.73
CA ASP A 25 11.38 -1.70 28.27
C ASP A 25 12.87 -1.38 28.09
N ASP A 26 13.19 -0.64 27.03
CA ASP A 26 14.14 0.48 26.97
C ASP A 26 14.65 0.74 25.56
N ILE A 27 14.37 1.90 24.98
CA ILE A 27 15.28 2.56 24.03
C ILE A 27 14.95 4.07 23.96
N SER A 28 15.99 4.89 24.10
CA SER A 28 16.00 6.36 24.05
C SER A 28 16.65 6.91 22.77
N THR A 29 16.01 7.91 22.24
CA THR A 29 16.35 9.20 21.57
C THR A 29 17.70 9.51 20.93
N SER A 30 17.67 10.20 19.79
CA SER A 30 18.18 11.53 19.41
C SER A 30 18.59 11.63 17.93
N SER A 31 18.63 12.69 17.24
CA SER A 31 18.10 14.01 17.02
C SER A 31 18.79 14.70 15.81
N THR A 32 18.11 15.55 15.16
CA THR A 32 18.21 16.93 14.63
C THR A 32 18.83 17.20 13.28
N SER A 33 18.18 17.88 12.50
CA SER A 33 17.78 19.22 11.98
C SER A 33 18.24 19.47 10.54
N VAL A 34 17.59 20.10 9.63
CA VAL A 34 16.94 21.35 9.26
C VAL A 34 16.80 21.48 7.73
N VAL A 35 15.69 21.90 7.17
CA VAL A 35 15.54 22.95 6.15
C VAL A 35 14.12 23.51 6.20
N SER A 36 13.95 24.80 6.25
CA SER A 36 13.05 25.54 7.12
C SER A 36 11.66 25.92 6.64
N SER A 37 11.06 25.40 5.59
CA SER A 37 9.64 25.68 5.30
C SER A 37 8.80 24.44 5.07
N VAL A 38 9.39 23.38 4.59
CA VAL A 38 8.75 22.04 4.45
C VAL A 38 8.71 21.32 5.80
N LEU A 39 9.51 21.78 6.77
CA LEU A 39 9.65 21.22 8.12
C LEU A 39 8.79 21.95 9.18
N GLN A 40 7.84 22.79 8.79
CA GLN A 40 6.85 23.33 9.72
C GLN A 40 5.79 22.26 9.96
N TYR A 41 6.09 21.34 10.87
CA TYR A 41 5.12 20.31 11.27
C TYR A 41 3.91 20.92 11.96
N GLU A 42 2.74 20.36 11.73
CA GLU A 42 1.52 20.70 12.46
C GLU A 42 1.44 19.87 13.76
N TRP A 43 1.10 20.50 14.88
CA TRP A 43 0.89 19.82 16.15
C TRP A 43 -0.59 19.81 16.48
N LYS A 44 -1.19 18.60 16.55
CA LYS A 44 -2.59 18.37 16.93
C LYS A 44 -2.67 17.30 17.99
N HIS A 45 -3.48 17.50 19.01
CA HIS A 45 -3.71 16.51 20.07
C HIS A 45 -2.43 15.95 20.70
N GLY A 46 -1.36 16.76 20.77
CA GLY A 46 -0.06 16.35 21.32
C GLY A 46 0.79 15.46 20.41
N ARG A 47 0.38 15.27 19.15
CA ARG A 47 1.13 14.51 18.13
C ARG A 47 1.55 15.43 16.99
N ARG A 48 2.64 15.04 16.28
CA ARG A 48 3.19 15.75 15.13
C ARG A 48 2.60 15.19 13.83
N TYR A 49 2.21 16.07 12.92
CA TYR A 49 1.67 15.75 11.60
C TYR A 49 2.47 16.47 10.50
N HIS A 50 2.38 15.97 9.27
CA HIS A 50 2.99 16.62 8.11
C HIS A 50 2.32 17.99 7.85
N SER A 51 3.08 18.93 7.26
CA SER A 51 2.57 20.24 6.87
C SER A 51 2.39 20.40 5.37
N TYR A 52 3.13 19.65 4.56
CA TYR A 52 2.99 19.68 3.10
C TYR A 52 1.60 19.14 2.71
N HIS A 53 0.80 19.95 2.03
CA HIS A 53 -0.62 19.67 1.76
C HIS A 53 -1.41 19.29 3.04
N ALA A 54 -1.31 20.12 4.08
CA ALA A 54 -1.96 19.89 5.38
C ALA A 54 -3.42 19.41 5.25
N GLY A 55 -3.80 18.37 6.01
CA GLY A 55 -5.14 17.76 5.95
C GLY A 55 -5.31 16.68 4.88
N THR A 56 -4.29 16.38 4.07
CA THR A 56 -4.35 15.25 3.13
C THR A 56 -4.05 13.91 3.77
N TYR A 57 -3.40 13.86 4.92
CA TYR A 57 -3.11 12.65 5.67
C TYR A 57 -3.42 12.84 7.15
N ASN A 58 -4.08 11.88 7.80
CA ASN A 58 -4.67 12.07 9.13
C ASN A 58 -3.92 11.31 10.25
N PHE A 59 -2.80 10.68 9.94
CA PHE A 59 -1.99 9.99 10.91
C PHE A 59 -0.74 10.80 11.25
N PRO A 60 -0.21 10.70 12.49
CA PRO A 60 0.99 11.44 12.90
C PRO A 60 2.24 10.96 12.17
N ASN A 61 3.33 11.74 12.31
CA ASN A 61 4.65 11.42 11.75
C ASN A 61 5.79 11.64 12.77
N ASP A 62 5.45 11.65 14.06
CA ASP A 62 6.44 11.76 15.15
C ASP A 62 7.28 10.48 15.29
N GLU A 63 8.30 10.52 16.15
CA GLU A 63 9.26 9.45 16.35
C GLU A 63 8.57 8.15 16.77
N ARG A 64 7.59 8.22 17.67
CA ARG A 64 6.80 7.05 18.10
C ARG A 64 6.04 6.40 16.92
N GLU A 65 5.54 7.19 16.00
CA GLU A 65 4.89 6.66 14.79
C GLU A 65 5.91 6.07 13.82
N GLN A 66 7.10 6.67 13.71
CA GLN A 66 8.18 6.13 12.88
C GLN A 66 8.64 4.77 13.39
N ASP A 67 8.90 4.63 14.69
CA ASP A 67 9.26 3.34 15.33
C ASP A 67 8.17 2.28 15.07
N ARG A 68 6.90 2.67 15.16
CA ARG A 68 5.78 1.78 14.86
C ARG A 68 5.78 1.34 13.37
N LEU A 69 6.04 2.26 12.45
CA LEU A 69 6.10 1.96 11.01
C LEU A 69 7.26 1.02 10.67
N ASP A 70 8.42 1.19 11.30
CA ASP A 70 9.57 0.31 11.11
C ASP A 70 9.29 -1.10 11.65
N MET A 71 8.61 -1.20 12.81
CA MET A 71 8.13 -2.48 13.32
C MET A 71 7.14 -3.15 12.36
N ILE A 72 6.21 -2.40 11.76
CA ILE A 72 5.26 -2.93 10.77
C ILE A 72 5.97 -3.36 9.47
N HIS A 73 7.03 -2.67 9.06
CA HIS A 73 7.88 -3.14 7.97
C HIS A 73 8.44 -4.54 8.25
N HIS A 74 8.97 -4.77 9.47
CA HIS A 74 9.43 -6.10 9.88
C HIS A 74 8.30 -7.15 9.82
N VAL A 75 7.10 -6.82 10.29
CA VAL A 75 5.93 -7.71 10.20
C VAL A 75 5.66 -8.15 8.76
N PHE A 76 5.61 -7.21 7.81
CA PHE A 76 5.36 -7.54 6.41
C PHE A 76 6.52 -8.31 5.78
N TYR A 77 7.76 -7.99 6.12
CA TYR A 77 8.92 -8.76 5.69
C TYR A 77 8.81 -10.22 6.13
N ARG A 78 8.51 -10.46 7.42
CA ARG A 78 8.28 -11.81 7.95
C ARG A 78 7.08 -12.50 7.31
N LEU A 79 5.97 -11.78 7.08
CA LEU A 79 4.77 -12.31 6.43
C LEU A 79 5.04 -12.77 4.99
N LEU A 80 5.87 -12.03 4.26
CA LEU A 80 6.29 -12.33 2.89
C LEU A 80 7.49 -13.30 2.82
N GLN A 81 7.79 -14.02 3.92
CA GLN A 81 8.87 -15.01 4.01
C GLN A 81 10.25 -14.40 3.76
N ASP A 82 10.54 -13.34 4.51
CA ASP A 82 11.80 -12.61 4.50
C ASP A 82 12.15 -12.05 3.10
N ARG A 83 11.10 -11.54 2.41
CA ARG A 83 11.23 -10.87 1.13
C ARG A 83 10.58 -9.50 1.15
N LEU A 84 11.21 -8.54 0.48
CA LEU A 84 10.71 -7.16 0.35
C LEU A 84 9.58 -7.07 -0.67
N PHE A 85 9.61 -7.91 -1.69
CA PHE A 85 8.62 -7.98 -2.79
C PHE A 85 8.48 -9.42 -3.30
N LEU A 86 7.43 -9.67 -4.06
CA LEU A 86 7.17 -10.96 -4.69
C LEU A 86 6.93 -10.84 -6.22
N ALA A 87 7.01 -9.64 -6.79
CA ALA A 87 6.97 -9.46 -8.23
C ALA A 87 8.18 -10.15 -8.89
N PRO A 88 8.04 -10.77 -10.07
CA PRO A 88 9.13 -11.45 -10.75
C PRO A 88 10.05 -10.45 -11.48
N ILE A 89 10.71 -9.60 -10.71
CA ILE A 89 11.70 -8.63 -11.18
C ILE A 89 13.10 -9.06 -10.75
N ASP A 90 14.11 -8.57 -11.47
CA ASP A 90 15.52 -8.70 -11.09
C ASP A 90 16.13 -7.31 -10.86
N PRO A 91 16.21 -6.84 -9.61
CA PRO A 91 16.72 -5.51 -9.32
C PRO A 91 18.22 -5.31 -9.64
N ASN A 92 18.97 -6.38 -9.89
CA ASN A 92 20.40 -6.29 -10.22
C ASN A 92 20.68 -5.77 -11.64
N HIS A 93 19.66 -5.62 -12.50
CA HIS A 93 19.82 -5.20 -13.89
C HIS A 93 19.49 -3.71 -14.12
N GLY A 94 19.90 -2.83 -13.23
CA GLY A 94 19.76 -1.38 -13.40
C GLY A 94 18.34 -0.88 -13.37
N LEU A 95 17.43 -1.54 -12.64
CA LEU A 95 16.03 -1.16 -12.53
C LEU A 95 15.84 0.21 -11.88
N ARG A 96 14.85 0.94 -12.37
CA ARG A 96 14.28 2.12 -11.70
C ARG A 96 13.03 1.71 -10.92
N VAL A 97 13.07 1.94 -9.64
CA VAL A 97 12.01 1.56 -8.69
C VAL A 97 11.38 2.80 -8.08
N LEU A 98 10.04 2.80 -7.93
CA LEU A 98 9.30 3.79 -7.15
C LEU A 98 8.62 3.09 -5.98
N ASP A 99 8.82 3.63 -4.77
CA ASP A 99 8.09 3.26 -3.56
C ASP A 99 7.13 4.39 -3.17
N ILE A 100 5.84 4.14 -3.27
CA ILE A 100 4.77 5.10 -3.01
C ILE A 100 4.40 5.08 -1.53
N GLY A 101 4.40 6.27 -0.87
CA GLY A 101 4.12 6.38 0.56
C GLY A 101 5.19 5.69 1.39
N THR A 102 6.44 6.05 1.14
CA THR A 102 7.61 5.36 1.68
C THR A 102 7.76 5.45 3.21
N GLY A 103 7.05 6.38 3.87
CA GLY A 103 7.09 6.60 5.32
C GLY A 103 8.50 6.91 5.80
N THR A 104 9.04 6.09 6.69
CA THR A 104 10.41 6.21 7.22
C THR A 104 11.51 5.96 6.17
N GLY A 105 11.15 5.37 5.03
CA GLY A 105 12.11 5.01 3.98
C GLY A 105 12.83 3.67 4.21
N VAL A 106 12.43 2.91 5.21
CA VAL A 106 13.08 1.62 5.56
C VAL A 106 13.02 0.63 4.39
N TRP A 107 11.90 0.54 3.66
CA TRP A 107 11.77 -0.39 2.53
C TRP A 107 12.72 -0.06 1.37
N PRO A 108 12.83 1.20 0.87
CA PRO A 108 13.83 1.57 -0.14
C PRO A 108 15.28 1.38 0.32
N VAL A 109 15.57 1.63 1.60
CA VAL A 109 16.93 1.42 2.16
C VAL A 109 17.28 -0.06 2.13
N ASP A 110 16.42 -0.92 2.66
CA ASP A 110 16.63 -2.38 2.63
C ASP A 110 16.75 -2.92 1.19
N LEU A 111 15.95 -2.36 0.26
CA LEU A 111 16.05 -2.75 -1.14
C LEU A 111 17.38 -2.31 -1.76
N GLY A 112 17.84 -1.10 -1.45
CA GLY A 112 19.12 -0.56 -1.92
C GLY A 112 20.32 -1.36 -1.43
N ASP A 113 20.30 -1.78 -0.18
CA ASP A 113 21.33 -2.61 0.45
C ASP A 113 21.37 -4.02 -0.16
N GLN A 114 20.18 -4.61 -0.39
CA GLN A 114 20.10 -5.96 -0.99
C GLN A 114 20.41 -5.96 -2.49
N PHE A 115 20.16 -4.88 -3.21
CA PHE A 115 20.28 -4.81 -4.67
C PHE A 115 21.05 -3.57 -5.13
N PRO A 116 22.37 -3.52 -4.88
CA PRO A 116 23.21 -2.37 -5.25
C PRO A 116 23.27 -2.13 -6.77
N GLY A 117 22.86 -3.10 -7.59
CA GLY A 117 22.74 -2.98 -9.05
C GLY A 117 21.50 -2.22 -9.53
N ALA A 118 20.55 -1.88 -8.69
CA ALA A 118 19.44 -1.01 -9.06
C ALA A 118 19.94 0.40 -9.41
N SER A 119 19.46 0.98 -10.51
CA SER A 119 19.95 2.30 -10.98
C SER A 119 19.35 3.46 -10.18
N LEU A 120 18.14 3.29 -9.67
CA LEU A 120 17.44 4.26 -8.82
C LEU A 120 16.35 3.54 -8.04
N ILE A 121 16.31 3.78 -6.74
CA ILE A 121 15.18 3.46 -5.87
C ILE A 121 14.67 4.79 -5.30
N LEU A 122 13.52 5.23 -5.77
CA LEU A 122 12.92 6.51 -5.40
C LEU A 122 11.80 6.26 -4.40
N GLY A 123 11.93 6.76 -3.17
CA GLY A 123 10.85 6.80 -2.18
C GLY A 123 10.15 8.16 -2.22
N ASN A 124 8.82 8.14 -2.25
CA ASN A 124 7.98 9.33 -2.25
C ASN A 124 7.10 9.34 -1.00
N ASP A 125 7.00 10.49 -0.32
CA ASP A 125 6.10 10.68 0.83
C ASP A 125 5.72 12.16 1.00
N LEU A 126 4.65 12.45 1.75
CA LEU A 126 4.26 13.79 2.16
C LEU A 126 5.10 14.32 3.33
N SER A 127 5.72 13.42 4.08
CA SER A 127 6.48 13.72 5.31
C SER A 127 7.99 13.64 5.08
N PRO A 128 8.80 14.67 5.42
CA PRO A 128 10.26 14.65 5.31
C PRO A 128 10.90 13.95 6.53
N ILE A 129 10.56 12.68 6.77
CA ILE A 129 11.03 11.90 7.92
C ILE A 129 12.10 10.86 7.59
N GLN A 130 12.50 10.77 6.32
CA GLN A 130 13.46 9.78 5.84
C GLN A 130 14.89 10.10 6.30
N PRO A 131 15.76 9.07 6.44
CA PRO A 131 17.15 9.26 6.86
C PRO A 131 17.96 10.00 5.79
N ARG A 132 19.00 10.74 6.22
CA ARG A 132 19.91 11.48 5.33
C ARG A 132 21.00 10.58 4.73
N PHE A 133 21.40 9.54 5.46
CA PHE A 133 22.44 8.62 5.03
C PHE A 133 21.79 7.34 4.55
N VAL A 134 21.86 7.10 3.26
CA VAL A 134 21.18 6.00 2.56
C VAL A 134 22.12 5.38 1.51
N PRO A 135 21.85 4.17 1.02
CA PRO A 135 22.56 3.59 -0.11
C PRO A 135 22.61 4.57 -1.30
N PRO A 136 23.70 4.57 -2.09
CA PRO A 136 23.91 5.57 -3.16
C PRO A 136 22.86 5.52 -4.29
N ASN A 137 22.16 4.41 -4.43
CA ASN A 137 21.08 4.20 -5.40
C ASN A 137 19.69 4.55 -4.84
N VAL A 138 19.58 4.97 -3.56
CA VAL A 138 18.31 5.38 -2.92
C VAL A 138 18.20 6.91 -2.90
N LYS A 139 17.01 7.41 -3.20
CA LYS A 139 16.64 8.83 -3.09
C LYS A 139 15.24 8.99 -2.55
N PHE A 140 15.00 10.10 -1.83
CA PHE A 140 13.68 10.46 -1.34
C PHE A 140 13.23 11.79 -1.92
N ILE A 141 11.93 11.89 -2.21
CA ILE A 141 11.26 13.13 -2.60
C ILE A 141 10.02 13.34 -1.74
N ILE A 142 9.73 14.61 -1.46
CA ILE A 142 8.50 15.02 -0.79
C ILE A 142 7.54 15.46 -1.88
N ASP A 143 6.51 14.67 -2.10
CA ASP A 143 5.53 14.91 -3.15
C ASP A 143 4.22 14.18 -2.85
N ASP A 144 3.12 14.69 -3.42
CA ASP A 144 1.78 14.09 -3.32
C ASP A 144 1.51 13.20 -4.53
N VAL A 145 1.50 11.89 -4.31
CA VAL A 145 1.28 10.88 -5.35
C VAL A 145 -0.10 10.98 -6.04
N GLU A 146 -1.05 11.71 -5.46
CA GLU A 146 -2.34 11.97 -6.09
C GLU A 146 -2.29 13.15 -7.10
N GLN A 147 -1.21 13.96 -7.08
CA GLN A 147 -0.96 14.98 -8.09
C GLN A 147 -0.45 14.36 -9.40
N GLN A 148 -0.36 15.16 -10.46
CA GLN A 148 0.21 14.72 -11.74
C GLN A 148 1.70 14.44 -11.58
N TRP A 149 2.13 13.22 -11.90
CA TRP A 149 3.55 12.85 -11.85
C TRP A 149 4.34 13.55 -12.95
N THR A 150 5.52 14.05 -12.61
CA THR A 150 6.40 14.82 -13.52
C THR A 150 7.69 14.09 -13.86
N GLU A 151 7.83 12.83 -13.44
CA GLU A 151 9.01 12.03 -13.72
C GLU A 151 9.22 11.85 -15.24
N SER A 152 10.41 12.20 -15.71
CA SER A 152 10.74 12.18 -17.15
C SER A 152 11.04 10.78 -17.69
N GLN A 153 11.35 9.84 -16.81
CA GLN A 153 11.72 8.48 -17.17
C GLN A 153 10.83 7.46 -16.45
N PRO A 154 10.22 6.52 -17.17
CA PRO A 154 9.35 5.53 -16.56
C PRO A 154 10.12 4.55 -15.67
N PHE A 155 9.41 3.94 -14.73
CA PHE A 155 9.91 2.97 -13.78
C PHE A 155 9.80 1.54 -14.34
N ASP A 156 10.66 0.65 -13.86
CA ASP A 156 10.57 -0.79 -14.11
C ASP A 156 9.65 -1.47 -13.10
N TYR A 157 9.59 -0.90 -11.89
CA TYR A 157 8.80 -1.43 -10.80
C TYR A 157 8.25 -0.31 -9.93
N THR A 158 6.97 -0.43 -9.55
CA THR A 158 6.31 0.45 -8.59
C THR A 158 5.77 -0.38 -7.44
N HIS A 159 6.14 -0.02 -6.23
CA HIS A 159 5.69 -0.62 -4.98
C HIS A 159 4.79 0.36 -4.23
N CYS A 160 3.73 -0.15 -3.60
CA CYS A 160 2.84 0.63 -2.75
C CYS A 160 2.32 -0.27 -1.63
N ARG A 161 2.55 0.13 -0.38
CA ARG A 161 2.20 -0.68 0.79
C ARG A 161 1.62 0.14 1.92
N TYR A 162 0.56 -0.41 2.57
CA TYR A 162 0.00 0.10 3.82
C TYR A 162 -0.53 1.55 3.70
N MET A 163 -1.20 1.84 2.58
CA MET A 163 -1.73 3.16 2.24
C MET A 163 -3.24 3.31 2.50
N ALA A 164 -3.87 2.33 3.17
CA ALA A 164 -5.26 2.40 3.58
C ALA A 164 -5.55 3.68 4.39
N GLY A 165 -6.64 4.39 4.07
CA GLY A 165 -6.97 5.67 4.67
C GLY A 165 -6.16 6.88 4.18
N SER A 166 -5.15 6.67 3.32
CA SER A 166 -4.27 7.74 2.81
C SER A 166 -4.70 8.27 1.44
N ILE A 167 -5.18 7.42 0.56
CA ILE A 167 -5.48 7.71 -0.83
C ILE A 167 -6.98 7.99 -1.02
N ARG A 168 -7.31 9.08 -1.70
CA ARG A 168 -8.70 9.44 -2.08
C ARG A 168 -9.13 8.72 -3.33
N ASN A 169 -8.25 8.68 -4.34
CA ASN A 169 -8.58 8.13 -5.65
C ASN A 169 -7.62 7.02 -6.06
N TRP A 170 -7.85 5.82 -5.54
CA TRP A 170 -7.05 4.65 -5.88
C TRP A 170 -7.02 4.33 -7.37
N SER A 171 -8.14 4.46 -8.07
CA SER A 171 -8.20 4.22 -9.52
C SER A 171 -7.28 5.16 -10.28
N ARG A 172 -7.25 6.45 -9.90
CA ARG A 172 -6.36 7.44 -10.51
C ARG A 172 -4.89 7.15 -10.19
N LEU A 173 -4.57 6.81 -8.93
CA LEU A 173 -3.20 6.44 -8.53
C LEU A 173 -2.70 5.23 -9.34
N ILE A 174 -3.51 4.17 -9.45
CA ILE A 174 -3.16 2.96 -10.19
C ILE A 174 -3.01 3.26 -11.68
N GLN A 175 -3.86 4.15 -12.24
CA GLN A 175 -3.72 4.63 -13.61
C GLN A 175 -2.39 5.38 -13.82
N GLN A 176 -1.98 6.25 -12.89
CA GLN A 176 -0.68 6.93 -12.95
C GLN A 176 0.49 5.92 -12.86
N CYS A 177 0.38 4.89 -12.02
CA CYS A 177 1.36 3.81 -12.00
C CYS A 177 1.48 3.13 -13.38
N PHE A 178 0.34 2.83 -14.02
CA PHE A 178 0.34 2.24 -15.36
C PHE A 178 0.98 3.14 -16.41
N GLU A 179 0.64 4.42 -16.41
CA GLU A 179 1.19 5.41 -17.36
C GLU A 179 2.71 5.54 -17.22
N ASN A 180 3.22 5.55 -15.98
CA ASN A 180 4.63 5.79 -15.66
C ASN A 180 5.51 4.52 -15.53
N LEU A 181 4.95 3.34 -15.78
CA LEU A 181 5.71 2.11 -15.90
C LEU A 181 6.19 1.89 -17.34
N LYS A 182 7.38 1.30 -17.51
CA LYS A 182 7.84 0.78 -18.79
C LYS A 182 6.95 -0.37 -19.27
N PRO A 183 6.82 -0.62 -20.59
CA PRO A 183 6.29 -1.88 -21.08
C PRO A 183 7.04 -3.07 -20.46
N GLY A 184 6.30 -4.05 -19.93
CA GLY A 184 6.87 -5.17 -19.16
C GLY A 184 7.12 -4.89 -17.67
N GLY A 185 7.03 -3.62 -17.24
CA GLY A 185 7.20 -3.23 -15.84
C GLY A 185 6.08 -3.71 -14.92
N TRP A 186 6.33 -3.74 -13.63
CA TRP A 186 5.43 -4.30 -12.62
C TRP A 186 4.98 -3.26 -11.61
N LEU A 187 3.70 -3.32 -11.26
CA LEU A 187 3.12 -2.73 -10.05
C LEU A 187 2.96 -3.83 -9.00
N GLU A 188 3.28 -3.57 -7.74
CA GLU A 188 2.91 -4.45 -6.63
C GLU A 188 2.23 -3.65 -5.52
N LEU A 189 0.96 -3.98 -5.25
CA LEU A 189 0.18 -3.45 -4.15
C LEU A 189 0.18 -4.44 -2.99
N GLN A 190 0.39 -3.95 -1.76
CA GLN A 190 0.43 -4.72 -0.53
C GLN A 190 -0.45 -4.04 0.53
N GLU A 191 -1.65 -4.55 0.78
CA GLU A 191 -2.64 -3.91 1.65
C GLU A 191 -3.37 -4.89 2.57
N SER A 192 -3.76 -4.41 3.74
CA SER A 192 -4.64 -5.15 4.64
C SER A 192 -6.10 -4.94 4.26
N ALA A 193 -6.87 -6.03 4.28
CA ALA A 193 -8.32 -5.96 4.36
C ALA A 193 -8.67 -5.69 5.83
N ASN A 194 -8.96 -4.43 6.14
CA ASN A 194 -9.07 -3.93 7.50
C ASN A 194 -10.39 -4.32 8.21
N THR A 195 -10.96 -5.46 7.84
CA THR A 195 -12.08 -6.12 8.52
C THR A 195 -11.55 -7.25 9.39
N LEU A 196 -11.72 -7.12 10.69
CA LEU A 196 -11.31 -8.14 11.66
C LEU A 196 -12.27 -9.33 11.66
N TYR A 197 -11.73 -10.54 11.79
CA TYR A 197 -12.50 -11.76 11.96
C TYR A 197 -11.75 -12.77 12.86
N SER A 198 -12.40 -13.87 13.22
CA SER A 198 -11.76 -15.05 13.81
C SER A 198 -12.35 -16.31 13.17
N GLU A 199 -11.54 -17.36 13.06
CA GLU A 199 -11.99 -18.63 12.44
C GLU A 199 -12.78 -19.52 13.39
N ASP A 200 -12.59 -19.31 14.69
CA ASP A 200 -13.25 -20.06 15.78
C ASP A 200 -14.41 -19.30 16.44
N ASN A 201 -14.82 -18.17 15.87
CA ASN A 201 -15.85 -17.28 16.41
C ASN A 201 -15.52 -16.72 17.82
N SER A 202 -14.26 -16.70 18.23
CA SER A 202 -13.83 -16.09 19.50
C SER A 202 -13.94 -14.57 19.49
N LEU A 203 -13.69 -13.92 18.33
CA LEU A 203 -13.84 -12.48 18.18
C LEU A 203 -15.33 -12.09 18.03
N LYS A 204 -15.86 -11.36 19.00
CA LYS A 204 -17.26 -10.93 19.00
C LYS A 204 -17.41 -9.54 18.37
N PRO A 205 -18.58 -9.22 17.76
CA PRO A 205 -18.83 -7.91 17.15
C PRO A 205 -18.72 -6.71 18.11
N ASP A 206 -18.93 -6.95 19.40
CA ASP A 206 -18.83 -5.92 20.44
C ASP A 206 -17.41 -5.73 20.99
N ASN A 207 -16.43 -6.50 20.51
CA ASN A 207 -15.01 -6.37 20.85
C ASN A 207 -14.50 -4.96 20.50
N ALA A 208 -13.68 -4.38 21.38
CA ALA A 208 -13.20 -3.02 21.20
C ALA A 208 -12.31 -2.83 19.97
N MET A 209 -11.56 -3.85 19.54
CA MET A 209 -10.78 -3.80 18.31
C MET A 209 -11.68 -3.71 17.08
N VAL A 210 -12.81 -4.45 17.05
CA VAL A 210 -13.80 -4.39 15.98
C VAL A 210 -14.41 -2.99 15.92
N LYS A 211 -14.88 -2.47 17.06
CA LYS A 211 -15.45 -1.10 17.16
C LYS A 211 -14.48 -0.02 16.72
N MET A 212 -13.21 -0.16 17.05
CA MET A 212 -12.15 0.76 16.57
C MET A 212 -12.03 0.71 15.05
N MET A 213 -11.96 -0.47 14.46
CA MET A 213 -11.83 -0.63 13.01
C MET A 213 -13.07 -0.12 12.26
N ASP A 214 -14.26 -0.40 12.76
CA ASP A 214 -15.50 0.12 12.20
C ASP A 214 -15.55 1.65 12.24
N GLY A 215 -15.15 2.25 13.37
CA GLY A 215 -15.04 3.70 13.49
C GLY A 215 -14.00 4.32 12.56
N LEU A 216 -12.86 3.66 12.36
CA LEU A 216 -11.84 4.10 11.39
C LEU A 216 -12.38 4.05 9.96
N MET A 217 -13.09 3.00 9.59
CA MET A 217 -13.73 2.90 8.28
C MET A 217 -14.75 4.02 8.09
N GLU A 218 -15.64 4.25 9.07
CA GLU A 218 -16.63 5.34 9.04
C GLU A 218 -15.97 6.72 8.92
N ALA A 219 -14.94 6.99 9.72
CA ALA A 219 -14.23 8.28 9.69
C ALA A 219 -13.55 8.54 8.35
N CYS A 220 -12.85 7.53 7.81
CA CYS A 220 -12.20 7.65 6.51
C CYS A 220 -13.20 7.85 5.38
N GLU A 221 -14.34 7.15 5.39
CA GLU A 221 -15.39 7.33 4.39
C GLU A 221 -15.96 8.76 4.42
N LYS A 222 -16.20 9.34 5.62
CA LYS A 222 -16.67 10.73 5.76
C LYS A 222 -15.72 11.77 5.16
N ILE A 223 -14.41 11.49 5.12
CA ILE A 223 -13.42 12.37 4.51
C ILE A 223 -13.05 11.97 3.08
N GLY A 224 -13.83 11.06 2.47
CA GLY A 224 -13.66 10.63 1.08
C GLY A 224 -12.45 9.73 0.83
N ARG A 225 -12.06 8.92 1.84
CA ARG A 225 -11.01 7.91 1.73
C ARG A 225 -11.53 6.53 2.10
N THR A 226 -10.91 5.48 1.58
CA THR A 226 -11.22 4.13 2.04
C THR A 226 -10.15 3.61 2.98
N MET A 227 -10.58 3.14 4.17
CA MET A 227 -9.73 2.39 5.09
C MET A 227 -9.62 0.91 4.70
N ASN A 228 -10.39 0.45 3.72
CA ASN A 228 -10.41 -0.94 3.26
C ASN A 228 -10.29 -1.04 1.73
N PRO A 229 -9.15 -0.66 1.12
CA PRO A 229 -8.96 -0.70 -0.33
C PRO A 229 -8.76 -2.12 -0.87
N ALA A 230 -8.23 -3.03 -0.06
CA ALA A 230 -7.76 -4.35 -0.47
C ALA A 230 -8.78 -5.18 -1.30
N PRO A 231 -10.08 -5.25 -0.96
CA PRO A 231 -11.06 -5.99 -1.76
C PRO A 231 -11.26 -5.44 -3.17
N SER A 232 -11.03 -4.13 -3.38
CA SER A 232 -11.27 -3.45 -4.66
C SER A 232 -10.02 -3.36 -5.54
N MET A 233 -8.82 -3.58 -4.99
CA MET A 233 -7.55 -3.39 -5.70
C MET A 233 -7.48 -4.16 -7.02
N LYS A 234 -7.94 -5.42 -7.04
CA LYS A 234 -7.89 -6.24 -8.25
C LYS A 234 -8.68 -5.60 -9.39
N GLY A 235 -9.89 -5.13 -9.12
CA GLY A 235 -10.73 -4.46 -10.12
C GLY A 235 -10.10 -3.18 -10.65
N TRP A 236 -9.46 -2.37 -9.80
CA TRP A 236 -8.79 -1.15 -10.21
C TRP A 236 -7.55 -1.43 -11.08
N VAL A 237 -6.75 -2.46 -10.72
CA VAL A 237 -5.57 -2.87 -11.48
C VAL A 237 -5.97 -3.44 -12.84
N GLU A 238 -7.04 -4.26 -12.91
CA GLU A 238 -7.60 -4.77 -14.16
C GLU A 238 -8.12 -3.60 -15.05
N ALA A 239 -8.85 -2.66 -14.46
CA ALA A 239 -9.40 -1.50 -15.17
C ALA A 239 -8.31 -0.57 -15.74
N ALA A 240 -7.16 -0.45 -15.09
CA ALA A 240 -6.01 0.32 -15.58
C ALA A 240 -5.27 -0.36 -16.74
N GLY A 241 -5.59 -1.61 -17.07
CA GLY A 241 -5.00 -2.35 -18.21
C GLY A 241 -3.80 -3.25 -17.84
N PHE A 242 -3.54 -3.48 -16.56
CA PHE A 242 -2.53 -4.45 -16.15
C PHE A 242 -2.95 -5.88 -16.50
N VAL A 243 -1.96 -6.72 -16.76
CA VAL A 243 -2.10 -8.17 -17.04
C VAL A 243 -1.27 -8.97 -16.03
N ASN A 244 -1.33 -10.29 -16.11
CA ASN A 244 -0.57 -11.21 -15.24
C ASN A 244 -0.81 -10.93 -13.74
N ILE A 245 -2.05 -10.56 -13.42
CA ILE A 245 -2.48 -10.22 -12.06
C ILE A 245 -2.63 -11.51 -11.24
N ASN A 246 -1.84 -11.63 -10.17
CA ASN A 246 -1.86 -12.80 -9.28
C ASN A 246 -2.01 -12.35 -7.82
N GLN A 247 -3.25 -12.26 -7.36
CA GLN A 247 -3.55 -11.90 -5.98
C GLN A 247 -3.25 -13.08 -5.04
N ARG A 248 -2.47 -12.79 -3.99
CA ARG A 248 -2.27 -13.71 -2.87
C ARG A 248 -2.80 -13.11 -1.59
N ARG A 249 -3.41 -13.96 -0.76
CA ARG A 249 -3.92 -13.61 0.56
C ARG A 249 -3.09 -14.30 1.62
N PHE A 250 -2.74 -13.56 2.66
CA PHE A 250 -2.02 -14.03 3.84
C PHE A 250 -2.87 -13.71 5.07
N LYS A 251 -2.93 -14.63 6.03
CA LYS A 251 -3.55 -14.37 7.33
C LYS A 251 -2.58 -13.62 8.22
N LEU A 252 -3.04 -12.50 8.78
CA LEU A 252 -2.26 -11.64 9.66
C LEU A 252 -2.90 -11.65 11.05
N PRO A 253 -2.37 -12.44 12.00
CA PRO A 253 -2.91 -12.53 13.34
C PRO A 253 -2.58 -11.29 14.17
N ILE A 254 -3.42 -11.01 15.18
CA ILE A 254 -3.17 -10.01 16.22
C ILE A 254 -3.06 -10.74 17.55
N GLY A 255 -1.90 -10.63 18.22
CA GLY A 255 -1.60 -11.35 19.45
C GLY A 255 -0.84 -12.67 19.23
N GLY A 256 -0.19 -13.16 20.28
CA GLY A 256 0.67 -14.35 20.23
C GLY A 256 -0.07 -15.69 20.36
N TRP A 257 -1.32 -15.76 19.95
CA TRP A 257 -2.15 -16.95 20.06
C TRP A 257 -1.86 -18.07 19.01
N PRO A 258 -1.27 -17.80 17.81
CA PRO A 258 -0.98 -18.87 16.86
C PRO A 258 0.06 -19.87 17.41
N LYS A 259 -0.14 -21.14 17.06
CA LYS A 259 0.81 -22.22 17.37
C LYS A 259 2.05 -22.18 16.47
N ASP A 260 1.88 -21.79 15.21
CA ASP A 260 2.98 -21.63 14.27
C ASP A 260 3.94 -20.52 14.76
N PRO A 261 5.25 -20.80 14.93
CA PRO A 261 6.18 -19.84 15.52
C PRO A 261 6.31 -18.53 14.74
N ARG A 262 6.23 -18.58 13.39
CA ARG A 262 6.31 -17.38 12.54
C ARG A 262 5.05 -16.54 12.68
N LEU A 263 3.87 -17.16 12.63
CA LEU A 263 2.61 -16.46 12.82
C LEU A 263 2.45 -15.93 14.24
N LYS A 264 2.99 -16.63 15.25
CA LYS A 264 3.04 -16.15 16.64
C LYS A 264 3.90 -14.90 16.76
N GLU A 265 5.11 -14.88 16.18
CA GLU A 265 6.00 -13.71 16.13
C GLU A 265 5.29 -12.53 15.46
N ILE A 266 4.75 -12.73 14.26
CA ILE A 266 3.99 -11.73 13.51
C ILE A 266 2.82 -11.20 14.34
N GLY A 267 2.07 -12.09 14.99
CA GLY A 267 0.93 -11.75 15.82
C GLY A 267 1.30 -10.92 17.05
N ILE A 268 2.44 -11.22 17.69
CA ILE A 268 2.96 -10.43 18.82
C ILE A 268 3.24 -8.99 18.37
N PHE A 269 3.99 -8.81 17.28
CA PHE A 269 4.29 -7.47 16.75
C PHE A 269 3.02 -6.73 16.30
N MET A 270 2.05 -7.43 15.70
CA MET A 270 0.75 -6.83 15.38
C MET A 270 -0.03 -6.43 16.64
N GLY A 271 0.03 -7.22 17.71
CA GLY A 271 -0.54 -6.84 19.00
C GLY A 271 0.12 -5.57 19.57
N ILE A 272 1.44 -5.47 19.51
CA ILE A 272 2.18 -4.25 19.90
C ILE A 272 1.74 -3.07 19.03
N ASN A 273 1.62 -3.25 17.71
CA ASN A 273 1.12 -2.23 16.78
C ASN A 273 -0.25 -1.67 17.19
N PHE A 274 -1.17 -2.53 17.63
CA PHE A 274 -2.48 -2.08 18.12
C PHE A 274 -2.38 -1.33 19.44
N VAL A 275 -1.54 -1.80 20.37
CA VAL A 275 -1.36 -1.18 21.69
C VAL A 275 -0.71 0.20 21.57
N GLU A 276 0.37 0.29 20.79
CA GLU A 276 1.15 1.53 20.61
C GLU A 276 0.49 2.50 19.64
N GLY A 277 -0.10 1.98 18.55
CA GLY A 277 -0.69 2.78 17.48
C GLY A 277 -2.11 3.27 17.76
N VAL A 278 -2.82 2.73 18.79
CA VAL A 278 -4.25 3.02 18.99
C VAL A 278 -4.57 4.52 19.05
N GLU A 279 -3.72 5.33 19.69
CA GLU A 279 -3.90 6.79 19.75
C GLU A 279 -3.66 7.46 18.39
N ALA A 280 -2.64 7.01 17.65
CA ALA A 280 -2.35 7.50 16.31
C ALA A 280 -3.53 7.24 15.36
N PHE A 281 -4.18 6.09 15.50
CA PHE A 281 -5.32 5.72 14.67
C PHE A 281 -6.60 6.49 15.04
N THR A 282 -6.86 6.68 16.33
CA THR A 282 -8.19 7.10 16.78
C THR A 282 -8.30 8.60 17.05
N VAL A 283 -7.28 9.23 17.69
CA VAL A 283 -7.47 10.55 18.30
C VAL A 283 -7.94 11.59 17.28
N ALA A 284 -7.24 11.77 16.17
CA ALA A 284 -7.62 12.77 15.17
C ALA A 284 -8.93 12.39 14.46
N LEU A 285 -9.06 11.17 13.97
CA LEU A 285 -10.22 10.74 13.20
C LEU A 285 -11.50 10.69 14.04
N PHE A 286 -11.45 10.16 15.26
CA PHE A 286 -12.65 10.04 16.09
C PHE A 286 -13.10 11.39 16.65
N LYS A 287 -12.15 12.26 17.03
CA LYS A 287 -12.52 13.59 17.56
C LYS A 287 -12.92 14.57 16.47
N ASP A 288 -12.08 14.72 15.44
CA ASP A 288 -12.23 15.79 14.46
C ASP A 288 -13.24 15.42 13.36
N VAL A 289 -13.46 14.11 13.09
CA VAL A 289 -14.36 13.64 12.03
C VAL A 289 -15.64 13.02 12.59
N LEU A 290 -15.54 12.16 13.62
CA LEU A 290 -16.72 11.51 14.22
C LEU A 290 -17.36 12.33 15.36
N GLY A 291 -16.67 13.36 15.86
CA GLY A 291 -17.19 14.22 16.94
C GLY A 291 -17.16 13.59 18.33
N TRP A 292 -16.33 12.55 18.53
CA TRP A 292 -16.19 11.92 19.84
C TRP A 292 -15.50 12.84 20.85
N THR A 293 -15.89 12.74 22.10
CA THR A 293 -15.18 13.41 23.19
C THR A 293 -13.83 12.74 23.48
N GLN A 294 -12.95 13.48 24.16
CA GLN A 294 -11.65 12.94 24.59
C GLN A 294 -11.82 11.68 25.47
N ASP A 295 -12.81 11.69 26.37
CA ASP A 295 -13.05 10.59 27.31
C ASP A 295 -13.56 9.34 26.57
N GLU A 296 -14.43 9.48 25.57
CA GLU A 296 -14.91 8.36 24.76
C GLU A 296 -13.77 7.70 24.00
N VAL A 297 -12.87 8.50 23.40
CA VAL A 297 -11.67 7.99 22.72
C VAL A 297 -10.73 7.28 23.69
N GLN A 298 -10.48 7.86 24.87
CA GLN A 298 -9.62 7.24 25.89
C GLN A 298 -10.20 5.92 26.39
N VAL A 299 -11.51 5.85 26.63
CA VAL A 299 -12.18 4.61 27.04
C VAL A 299 -12.07 3.54 25.97
N LEU A 300 -12.29 3.90 24.70
CA LEU A 300 -12.11 2.95 23.58
C LEU A 300 -10.67 2.45 23.54
N ASN A 301 -9.69 3.35 23.58
CA ASN A 301 -8.27 3.02 23.51
C ASN A 301 -7.82 2.09 24.65
N ALA A 302 -8.30 2.34 25.87
CA ALA A 302 -8.04 1.45 27.02
C ALA A 302 -8.62 0.05 26.79
N LYS A 303 -9.86 -0.04 26.28
CA LYS A 303 -10.52 -1.31 25.96
C LYS A 303 -9.83 -2.06 24.83
N VAL A 304 -9.32 -1.37 23.81
CA VAL A 304 -8.53 -1.98 22.72
C VAL A 304 -7.27 -2.60 23.28
N ARG A 305 -6.51 -1.85 24.11
CA ARG A 305 -5.30 -2.37 24.78
C ARG A 305 -5.61 -3.58 25.66
N GLU A 306 -6.72 -3.55 26.39
CA GLU A 306 -7.19 -4.68 27.19
C GLU A 306 -7.51 -5.88 26.30
N SER A 307 -8.27 -5.70 25.20
CA SER A 307 -8.66 -6.77 24.29
C SER A 307 -7.44 -7.49 23.69
N VAL A 308 -6.38 -6.74 23.31
CA VAL A 308 -5.13 -7.34 22.81
C VAL A 308 -4.43 -8.18 23.87
N ARG A 309 -4.48 -7.77 25.15
CA ARG A 309 -3.80 -8.47 26.25
C ARG A 309 -4.53 -9.72 26.73
N ARG A 310 -5.86 -9.76 26.62
CA ARG A 310 -6.70 -10.81 27.23
C ARG A 310 -6.57 -12.19 26.59
N ARG A 311 -6.09 -12.29 25.38
CA ARG A 311 -5.91 -13.56 24.63
C ARG A 311 -7.16 -14.47 24.57
N ASP A 312 -8.35 -13.93 24.83
CA ASP A 312 -9.63 -14.63 24.80
C ASP A 312 -10.31 -14.58 23.41
N ALA A 313 -9.67 -13.91 22.48
CA ALA A 313 -10.06 -13.85 21.08
C ALA A 313 -8.83 -14.09 20.18
N HIS A 314 -9.08 -14.65 19.00
CA HIS A 314 -8.07 -14.97 18.00
C HIS A 314 -8.28 -14.12 16.73
N PRO A 315 -8.05 -12.79 16.81
CA PRO A 315 -8.33 -11.89 15.72
C PRO A 315 -7.33 -12.04 14.59
N LEU A 316 -7.87 -11.91 13.37
CA LEU A 316 -7.16 -11.97 12.10
C LEU A 316 -7.53 -10.78 11.22
N PHE A 317 -6.57 -10.33 10.42
CA PHE A 317 -6.78 -9.62 9.17
C PHE A 317 -6.44 -10.51 7.99
N ASP A 318 -6.96 -10.17 6.82
CA ASP A 318 -6.36 -10.61 5.56
C ASP A 318 -5.38 -9.54 5.05
N PHE A 319 -4.18 -9.97 4.71
CA PHE A 319 -3.23 -9.14 3.99
C PHE A 319 -3.17 -9.61 2.54
N LEU A 320 -3.41 -8.68 1.62
CA LEU A 320 -3.47 -8.96 0.20
C LEU A 320 -2.23 -8.40 -0.49
N ARG A 321 -1.57 -9.24 -1.25
CA ARG A 321 -0.51 -8.86 -2.17
C ARG A 321 -0.99 -9.06 -3.59
N LEU A 322 -0.88 -8.02 -4.42
CA LEU A 322 -1.41 -7.98 -5.77
C LEU A 322 -0.40 -7.35 -6.73
N PRO A 323 0.32 -8.14 -7.54
CA PRO A 323 1.12 -7.65 -8.65
C PRO A 323 0.25 -7.48 -9.89
N GLY A 324 0.64 -6.57 -10.75
CA GLY A 324 0.12 -6.41 -12.10
C GLY A 324 1.26 -6.00 -13.03
N GLN A 325 1.31 -6.55 -14.23
CA GLN A 325 2.32 -6.26 -15.24
C GLN A 325 1.75 -5.36 -16.34
N LYS A 326 2.45 -4.30 -16.71
CA LYS A 326 2.15 -3.53 -17.91
C LYS A 326 2.55 -4.34 -19.14
N MET A 327 1.59 -4.55 -20.05
CA MET A 327 1.82 -5.36 -21.26
C MET A 327 2.98 -4.81 -22.09
N THR A 328 3.83 -5.69 -22.59
CA THR A 328 4.81 -5.36 -23.64
C THR A 328 4.09 -5.48 -24.98
N LEU A 329 3.98 -4.37 -25.72
CA LEU A 329 3.53 -4.43 -27.10
C LEU A 329 4.65 -5.10 -27.93
N HIS A 330 4.52 -6.38 -28.22
CA HIS A 330 5.39 -7.04 -29.21
C HIS A 330 5.10 -6.41 -30.58
N GLY A 331 6.16 -6.06 -31.32
CA GLY A 331 6.13 -5.28 -32.57
C GLY A 331 5.27 -5.78 -33.75
N SER A 332 4.42 -6.78 -33.54
CA SER A 332 3.47 -7.26 -34.55
C SER A 332 2.31 -6.29 -34.83
N TYR A 333 1.97 -5.37 -33.90
CA TYR A 333 0.91 -4.38 -34.13
C TYR A 333 1.39 -3.14 -34.91
N THR A 334 2.70 -2.79 -34.80
CA THR A 334 3.27 -1.70 -35.61
C THR A 334 3.32 -2.05 -37.09
N SER A 335 3.50 -3.31 -37.46
CA SER A 335 3.46 -3.76 -38.86
C SER A 335 2.03 -3.79 -39.39
N LEU A 336 1.02 -4.06 -38.55
CA LEU A 336 -0.40 -4.01 -38.97
C LEU A 336 -0.91 -2.56 -39.17
N LEU A 337 -0.47 -1.63 -38.32
CA LEU A 337 -0.83 -0.19 -38.51
C LEU A 337 -0.04 0.46 -39.66
N GLN A 338 1.22 0.10 -39.86
CA GLN A 338 1.99 0.54 -41.04
C GLN A 338 1.46 -0.09 -42.33
N GLY A 339 1.02 -1.35 -42.30
CA GLY A 339 0.34 -2.00 -43.45
C GLY A 339 -1.00 -1.38 -43.78
N ALA A 340 -1.75 -0.90 -42.81
CA ALA A 340 -3.02 -0.22 -43.02
C ALA A 340 -2.86 1.21 -43.58
N LEU A 341 -1.78 1.90 -43.25
CA LEU A 341 -1.46 3.24 -43.77
C LEU A 341 -0.88 3.22 -45.20
N THR A 342 -0.27 2.11 -45.62
CA THR A 342 0.27 1.94 -47.00
C THR A 342 -0.75 1.39 -47.99
N LEU A 343 -1.94 0.91 -47.56
CA LEU A 343 -2.99 0.40 -48.40
C LEU A 343 -4.12 1.42 -48.68
N GLY A 344 -3.96 2.68 -48.26
CA GLY A 344 -4.92 3.77 -48.42
C GLY A 344 -5.04 4.33 -49.86
N GLY A 345 -4.79 3.55 -50.87
CA GLY A 345 -4.83 4.00 -52.28
C GLY A 345 -5.65 3.15 -53.26
N GLN A 346 -6.47 2.20 -52.80
CA GLN A 346 -7.38 1.49 -53.71
C GLN A 346 -8.76 1.26 -53.10
N GLU A 347 -9.77 1.56 -53.92
CA GLU A 347 -11.20 1.47 -53.62
C GLU A 347 -11.62 0.06 -53.19
N TRP A 348 -12.30 -0.04 -52.04
CA TRP A 348 -12.93 -1.27 -51.58
C TRP A 348 -14.29 -1.48 -52.17
N HIS A 349 -14.39 -2.29 -53.23
CA HIS A 349 -15.64 -2.93 -53.62
C HIS A 349 -15.60 -4.42 -53.28
N GLY A 350 -16.40 -4.79 -52.29
CA GLY A 350 -16.93 -6.17 -52.10
C GLY A 350 -16.06 -7.12 -51.34
N LEU A 351 -16.47 -7.35 -50.11
CA LEU A 351 -16.72 -8.69 -49.54
C LEU A 351 -17.34 -8.57 -48.13
N VAL A 352 -18.65 -8.69 -48.11
CA VAL A 352 -19.43 -8.91 -46.87
C VAL A 352 -19.33 -10.38 -46.52
N GLY A 353 -18.83 -10.69 -45.31
CA GLY A 353 -19.04 -12.01 -44.75
C GLY A 353 -17.85 -12.61 -44.02
N SER A 354 -17.52 -12.12 -42.85
CA SER A 354 -17.09 -12.97 -41.71
C SER A 354 -17.02 -12.13 -40.46
N ARG A 355 -17.79 -12.54 -39.46
CA ARG A 355 -17.88 -11.89 -38.13
C ARG A 355 -16.57 -12.05 -37.39
N ILE A 356 -15.81 -10.98 -37.25
CA ILE A 356 -14.75 -10.89 -36.24
C ILE A 356 -15.39 -10.25 -35.00
N CYS A 357 -15.50 -11.03 -33.94
CA CYS A 357 -15.95 -10.58 -32.63
C CYS A 357 -14.85 -9.69 -32.02
N MET A 358 -15.01 -8.37 -32.06
CA MET A 358 -14.16 -7.46 -31.30
C MET A 358 -14.76 -7.26 -29.93
N PRO A 359 -13.94 -7.28 -28.86
CA PRO A 359 -14.42 -6.90 -27.52
C PRO A 359 -14.78 -5.41 -27.53
N ARG A 360 -16.01 -5.10 -27.12
CA ARG A 360 -16.45 -3.73 -26.83
C ARG A 360 -15.61 -3.22 -25.66
N PHE A 361 -14.85 -2.14 -25.89
CA PHE A 361 -14.48 -1.09 -24.93
C PHE A 361 -13.26 -0.33 -25.45
N TRP A 362 -13.51 0.72 -26.27
CA TRP A 362 -12.68 1.93 -26.34
C TRP A 362 -13.51 3.09 -26.89
N PRO A 363 -13.60 4.21 -26.19
CA PRO A 363 -14.11 5.44 -26.78
C PRO A 363 -12.99 6.09 -27.61
N LEU A 364 -13.16 6.11 -28.92
CA LEU A 364 -12.37 6.92 -29.84
C LEU A 364 -12.74 8.40 -29.66
N TYR A 365 -11.84 9.19 -29.12
CA TYR A 365 -11.91 10.64 -29.27
C TYR A 365 -11.56 11.02 -30.72
N TRP A 366 -12.56 11.47 -31.42
CA TRP A 366 -12.43 12.12 -32.75
C TRP A 366 -11.96 13.57 -32.48
N VAL A 367 -10.74 13.93 -32.89
CA VAL A 367 -10.34 15.34 -33.08
C VAL A 367 -10.56 15.68 -34.53
N ALA A 368 -11.68 16.36 -34.82
CA ALA A 368 -11.89 17.02 -36.07
C ALA A 368 -11.13 18.35 -36.07
N GLY A 369 -10.05 18.45 -36.85
CA GLY A 369 -9.43 19.72 -37.19
C GLY A 369 -10.18 20.35 -38.36
N GLU A 370 -10.86 21.47 -38.12
CA GLU A 370 -11.33 22.38 -39.17
C GLU A 370 -10.15 23.07 -39.83
N ALA A 371 -9.95 22.85 -41.12
CA ALA A 371 -9.16 23.72 -41.95
C ALA A 371 -10.14 24.55 -42.81
N ALA A 372 -10.29 25.82 -42.43
CA ALA A 372 -11.04 26.80 -43.21
C ALA A 372 -10.33 27.09 -44.54
N ALA A 373 -11.06 27.00 -45.61
CA ALA A 373 -10.70 27.53 -46.90
C ALA A 373 -11.05 29.02 -46.94
N HIS A 374 -10.11 29.85 -47.36
CA HIS A 374 -10.36 31.09 -48.06
C HIS A 374 -9.22 31.39 -49.03
N TYR A 375 -9.63 31.53 -50.27
CA TYR A 375 -9.01 31.89 -51.52
C TYR A 375 -8.31 30.80 -52.28
#